data_7bb59b2b49d13fdb1a2dcb7ab7452ef6
#
_entry.id   7bb59b2b49d13fdb1a2dcb7ab7452ef6
#
_cell.length_a   1.000
_cell.length_b   1.000
_cell.length_c   1.000
_cell.angle_alpha   90.00
_cell.angle_beta   90.00
_cell.angle_gamma   90.00
#
_symmetry.space_group_name_H-M   'P 1'
#
loop_
_entity.id
_entity.type
_entity.pdbx_description
1 polymer ?
#
loop_
_entity_poly.entity_id
_entity_poly.type
_entity_poly.pdbx_seq_one_letter_code
_entity_poly.pdbx_strand_id
1 'polypeptide(L)'
;HLIYNAETAPDGTVYLSHKENDADLRTVYIVDEASMLGVQHTTSDNFISPDAILNDLVRFLKQGHSESQLIFIGDTYQLAPVNEQRSVALSARDVFEIFGLSAQQATLKTVVRQAAESPVLRLANEIKQAKDANLSLYTVKPTKLKNSSAALTFYLHHFNRHDLGSIILIGKSNEQVDEWNNTIREALSLNDRTLTEGDVIMLNKSHYDGSEILIKGEMGVIKCVDTAVEERAGLRFTDVEVAFESRTIKAKVMLNSLITEKGFVEGELLRNLKADRMKHNRTYRESEKTHDDPYMNALQLRYGYAITCHKAQGSEWKRVLFTPRLHRTDHRWLYTTVTRASEQVLSWWF
;
A
#
# COMPACT_ATOMS: atom_id res chain seq x y z
N HIS A 1 -14.45 6.36 2.55
CA HIS A 1 -15.89 6.35 2.15
C HIS A 1 -16.86 6.21 3.33
N LEU A 2 -16.44 5.62 4.47
CA LEU A 2 -17.32 5.54 5.64
C LEU A 2 -17.51 6.92 6.31
N ILE A 3 -16.39 7.60 6.60
CA ILE A 3 -16.36 8.81 7.42
C ILE A 3 -16.20 10.11 6.63
N TYR A 4 -15.98 10.02 5.31
CA TYR A 4 -15.76 11.19 4.46
C TYR A 4 -16.64 11.21 3.22
N ASN A 5 -17.09 12.41 2.87
CA ASN A 5 -17.45 12.77 1.51
C ASN A 5 -16.18 13.31 0.82
N ALA A 6 -16.04 13.05 -0.47
CA ALA A 6 -14.90 13.48 -1.26
C ALA A 6 -15.37 14.38 -2.41
N GLU A 7 -14.80 15.57 -2.49
CA GLU A 7 -15.01 16.51 -3.60
C GLU A 7 -13.69 16.77 -4.30
N THR A 8 -13.69 16.69 -5.62
CA THR A 8 -12.48 16.94 -6.40
C THR A 8 -12.53 18.35 -6.98
N ALA A 9 -11.64 19.22 -6.53
CA ALA A 9 -11.49 20.57 -7.05
C ALA A 9 -11.03 20.57 -8.52
N PRO A 10 -11.20 21.69 -9.23
CA PRO A 10 -10.76 21.82 -10.63
C PRO A 10 -9.27 21.55 -10.86
N ASP A 11 -8.44 21.76 -9.84
CA ASP A 11 -7.00 21.50 -9.87
C ASP A 11 -6.61 20.04 -9.61
N GLY A 12 -7.60 19.15 -9.42
CA GLY A 12 -7.37 17.75 -9.13
C GLY A 12 -7.16 17.43 -7.64
N THR A 13 -7.15 18.43 -6.77
CA THR A 13 -7.09 18.25 -5.32
C THR A 13 -8.38 17.63 -4.81
N VAL A 14 -8.29 16.60 -3.99
CA VAL A 14 -9.44 15.97 -3.36
C VAL A 14 -9.60 16.54 -1.95
N TYR A 15 -10.69 17.24 -1.74
CA TYR A 15 -11.09 17.72 -0.42
C TYR A 15 -11.99 16.67 0.23
N LEU A 16 -11.59 16.22 1.40
CA LEU A 16 -12.41 15.35 2.23
C LEU A 16 -13.17 16.21 3.23
N SER A 17 -14.48 16.08 3.25
CA SER A 17 -15.32 16.66 4.29
C SER A 17 -15.90 15.56 5.16
N HIS A 18 -16.21 15.88 6.41
CA HIS A 18 -16.81 14.91 7.31
C HIS A 18 -18.16 14.44 6.77
N LYS A 19 -18.38 13.15 6.79
CA LYS A 19 -19.71 12.58 6.62
C LYS A 19 -20.40 12.54 7.97
N GLU A 20 -21.66 12.85 8.01
CA GLU A 20 -22.49 12.69 9.21
C GLU A 20 -22.73 11.21 9.47
N ASN A 21 -22.75 10.82 10.73
CA ASN A 21 -23.17 9.51 11.18
C ASN A 21 -24.63 9.59 11.63
N ASP A 22 -25.51 9.23 10.75
CA ASP A 22 -26.96 9.21 10.96
C ASP A 22 -27.50 7.85 11.45
N ALA A 23 -26.58 6.95 11.90
CA ALA A 23 -26.96 5.66 12.42
C ALA A 23 -27.75 5.82 13.74
N ASP A 24 -29.02 5.50 13.68
CA ASP A 24 -29.96 5.49 14.79
C ASP A 24 -29.94 4.19 15.60
N LEU A 25 -29.28 3.17 15.08
CA LEU A 25 -29.13 1.86 15.70
C LEU A 25 -27.75 1.70 16.32
N ARG A 26 -27.68 0.96 17.43
CA ARG A 26 -26.42 0.55 18.03
C ARG A 26 -25.58 -0.22 17.02
N THR A 27 -24.43 0.33 16.68
CA THR A 27 -23.52 -0.19 15.64
C THR A 27 -22.16 -0.53 16.21
N VAL A 28 -21.56 -1.63 15.77
CA VAL A 28 -20.18 -1.99 16.07
C VAL A 28 -19.33 -1.71 14.84
N TYR A 29 -18.39 -0.78 14.98
CA TYR A 29 -17.41 -0.45 13.94
C TYR A 29 -16.13 -1.23 14.21
N ILE A 30 -15.69 -2.05 13.27
CA ILE A 30 -14.45 -2.83 13.35
C ILE A 30 -13.43 -2.19 12.43
N VAL A 31 -12.27 -1.85 12.97
CA VAL A 31 -11.15 -1.25 12.24
C VAL A 31 -9.97 -2.17 12.31
N ASP A 32 -9.70 -2.85 11.22
CA ASP A 32 -8.52 -3.70 11.08
C ASP A 32 -7.29 -2.87 10.69
N GLU A 33 -6.08 -3.44 10.88
CA GLU A 33 -4.78 -2.77 10.68
C GLU A 33 -4.69 -1.40 11.39
N ALA A 34 -5.30 -1.30 12.58
CA ALA A 34 -5.37 -0.05 13.34
C ALA A 34 -4.00 0.48 13.80
N SER A 35 -2.93 -0.32 13.65
CA SER A 35 -1.55 0.12 13.88
C SER A 35 -1.15 1.32 13.00
N MET A 36 -1.83 1.52 11.87
CA MET A 36 -1.56 2.60 10.91
C MET A 36 -2.38 3.87 11.13
N LEU A 37 -3.35 3.85 12.06
CA LEU A 37 -4.18 5.01 12.35
C LEU A 37 -3.43 6.02 13.22
N GLY A 38 -3.16 7.20 12.64
CA GLY A 38 -2.46 8.30 13.32
C GLY A 38 -3.39 9.34 13.90
N VAL A 39 -2.86 10.07 14.90
CA VAL A 39 -3.47 11.27 15.50
C VAL A 39 -2.84 12.55 14.97
N GLN A 40 -1.79 12.45 14.16
CA GLN A 40 -1.20 13.61 13.50
C GLN A 40 -1.86 13.82 12.14
N HIS A 41 -2.27 15.06 11.90
CA HIS A 41 -2.81 15.44 10.60
C HIS A 41 -1.70 15.42 9.56
N THR A 42 -1.88 14.61 8.53
CA THR A 42 -0.96 14.51 7.39
C THR A 42 -1.66 15.06 6.16
N THR A 43 -1.16 16.16 5.63
CA THR A 43 -1.57 16.70 4.34
C THR A 43 -0.74 16.08 3.23
N SER A 44 -1.36 15.75 2.11
CA SER A 44 -0.66 15.50 0.84
C SER A 44 -1.11 16.53 -0.18
N ASP A 45 -0.29 16.80 -1.17
CA ASP A 45 -0.57 17.81 -2.20
C ASP A 45 -1.92 17.60 -2.91
N ASN A 46 -2.46 16.37 -2.86
CA ASN A 46 -3.68 15.97 -3.57
C ASN A 46 -4.84 15.54 -2.67
N PHE A 47 -4.63 15.42 -1.36
CA PHE A 47 -5.67 15.06 -0.41
C PHE A 47 -5.61 15.98 0.81
N ILE A 48 -6.69 16.70 1.01
CA ILE A 48 -6.86 17.57 2.16
C ILE A 48 -7.98 16.98 3.00
N SER A 49 -7.63 16.39 4.16
CA SER A 49 -8.59 15.90 5.15
C SER A 49 -8.84 16.97 6.22
N PRO A 50 -10.00 16.96 6.88
CA PRO A 50 -10.30 17.92 7.93
C PRO A 50 -9.36 17.80 9.12
N ASP A 51 -9.02 16.58 9.53
CA ASP A 51 -8.14 16.28 10.67
C ASP A 51 -7.41 14.94 10.43
N ALA A 52 -6.68 14.46 11.43
CA ALA A 52 -6.10 13.13 11.44
C ALA A 52 -7.20 12.05 11.41
N ILE A 53 -6.95 10.97 10.69
CA ILE A 53 -7.97 9.93 10.44
C ILE A 53 -8.55 9.31 11.73
N LEU A 54 -7.75 9.18 12.79
CA LEU A 54 -8.23 8.63 14.06
C LEU A 54 -9.15 9.64 14.79
N ASN A 55 -8.82 10.94 14.73
CA ASN A 55 -9.66 12.00 15.28
C ASN A 55 -11.04 12.04 14.59
N ASP A 56 -11.03 11.99 13.26
CA ASP A 56 -12.24 12.01 12.44
C ASP A 56 -13.09 10.75 12.65
N LEU A 57 -12.47 9.59 12.81
CA LEU A 57 -13.18 8.35 13.12
C LEU A 57 -13.86 8.39 14.49
N VAL A 58 -13.18 8.89 15.53
CA VAL A 58 -13.76 9.05 16.86
C VAL A 58 -14.88 10.09 16.85
N ARG A 59 -14.72 11.18 16.09
CA ARG A 59 -15.78 12.18 15.88
C ARG A 59 -17.02 11.52 15.23
N PHE A 60 -16.81 10.77 14.15
CA PHE A 60 -17.89 10.05 13.45
C PHE A 60 -18.63 9.09 14.40
N LEU A 61 -17.91 8.32 15.21
CA LEU A 61 -18.50 7.45 16.21
C LEU A 61 -19.40 8.24 17.20
N LYS A 62 -18.91 9.37 17.72
CA LYS A 62 -19.63 10.18 18.72
C LYS A 62 -20.89 10.87 18.18
N GLN A 63 -21.01 11.01 16.85
CA GLN A 63 -22.20 11.58 16.21
C GLN A 63 -23.35 10.58 16.05
N GLY A 64 -23.05 9.28 16.00
CA GLY A 64 -24.04 8.22 15.88
C GLY A 64 -24.69 7.82 17.22
N HIS A 65 -25.29 6.65 17.24
CA HIS A 65 -25.95 6.13 18.45
C HIS A 65 -24.97 6.02 19.64
N SER A 66 -25.38 6.52 20.80
CA SER A 66 -24.51 6.65 22.00
C SER A 66 -23.91 5.35 22.53
N GLU A 67 -24.54 4.20 22.25
CA GLU A 67 -24.07 2.87 22.65
C GLU A 67 -23.28 2.16 21.54
N SER A 68 -23.02 2.83 20.42
CA SER A 68 -22.16 2.29 19.37
C SER A 68 -20.74 2.08 19.87
N GLN A 69 -20.08 1.07 19.36
CA GLN A 69 -18.76 0.62 19.81
C GLN A 69 -17.75 0.64 18.68
N LEU A 70 -16.50 0.86 19.03
CA LEU A 70 -15.36 0.85 18.12
C LEU A 70 -14.39 -0.23 18.57
N ILE A 71 -14.05 -1.16 17.69
CA ILE A 71 -13.09 -2.23 17.91
C ILE A 71 -11.89 -1.98 17.03
N PHE A 72 -10.74 -1.72 17.63
CA PHE A 72 -9.46 -1.64 16.93
C PHE A 72 -8.76 -2.99 16.97
N ILE A 73 -8.36 -3.49 15.79
CA ILE A 73 -7.58 -4.72 15.62
C ILE A 73 -6.25 -4.33 14.98
N GLY A 74 -5.12 -4.80 15.52
CA GLY A 74 -3.82 -4.49 14.98
C GLY A 74 -2.67 -5.06 15.82
N ASP A 75 -1.45 -4.88 15.35
CA ASP A 75 -0.24 -5.37 16.00
C ASP A 75 0.69 -4.21 16.38
N THR A 76 0.94 -4.03 17.67
CA THR A 76 1.79 -2.96 18.21
C THR A 76 3.27 -3.11 17.85
N TYR A 77 3.69 -4.26 17.33
CA TYR A 77 5.04 -4.48 16.84
C TYR A 77 5.21 -4.14 15.35
N GLN A 78 4.12 -4.02 14.59
CA GLN A 78 4.16 -3.55 13.20
C GLN A 78 4.47 -2.05 13.11
N LEU A 79 4.61 -1.53 11.88
CA LEU A 79 4.85 -0.12 11.65
C LEU A 79 3.79 0.74 12.33
N ALA A 80 4.25 1.78 13.00
CA ALA A 80 3.39 2.83 13.52
C ALA A 80 2.93 3.77 12.39
N PRO A 81 1.95 4.66 12.66
CA PRO A 81 1.55 5.68 11.70
C PRO A 81 2.75 6.53 11.27
N VAL A 82 2.69 7.10 10.07
CA VAL A 82 3.77 7.93 9.54
C VAL A 82 4.02 9.12 10.48
N ASN A 83 5.28 9.38 10.81
CA ASN A 83 5.74 10.39 11.74
C ASN A 83 5.33 10.17 13.21
N GLU A 84 4.80 9.01 13.57
CA GLU A 84 4.46 8.65 14.94
C GLU A 84 5.30 7.47 15.44
N GLN A 85 5.57 7.43 16.75
CA GLN A 85 6.35 6.37 17.36
C GLN A 85 5.50 5.15 17.77
N ARG A 86 4.19 5.33 17.94
CA ARG A 86 3.26 4.30 18.36
C ARG A 86 1.84 4.59 17.84
N SER A 87 1.03 3.57 17.73
CA SER A 87 -0.39 3.73 17.41
C SER A 87 -1.18 4.01 18.69
N VAL A 88 -1.84 5.15 18.74
CA VAL A 88 -2.79 5.53 19.80
C VAL A 88 -3.99 4.58 19.80
N ALA A 89 -4.48 4.19 18.64
CA ALA A 89 -5.64 3.29 18.50
C ALA A 89 -5.46 1.94 19.21
N LEU A 90 -4.23 1.46 19.37
CA LEU A 90 -3.91 0.17 20.00
C LEU A 90 -3.52 0.28 21.49
N SER A 91 -3.76 1.43 22.13
CA SER A 91 -3.47 1.67 23.54
C SER A 91 -4.71 2.19 24.26
N ALA A 92 -5.32 1.38 25.10
CA ALA A 92 -6.48 1.80 25.87
C ALA A 92 -6.21 3.05 26.73
N ARG A 93 -4.98 3.18 27.26
CA ARG A 93 -4.53 4.36 27.99
C ARG A 93 -4.51 5.61 27.11
N ASP A 94 -3.88 5.53 25.92
CA ASP A 94 -3.75 6.68 25.03
C ASP A 94 -5.12 7.09 24.47
N VAL A 95 -6.00 6.14 24.17
CA VAL A 95 -7.40 6.40 23.76
C VAL A 95 -8.16 7.15 24.84
N PHE A 96 -7.97 6.77 26.11
CA PHE A 96 -8.58 7.50 27.23
C PHE A 96 -7.98 8.90 27.40
N GLU A 97 -6.66 9.02 27.40
CA GLU A 97 -5.97 10.31 27.62
C GLU A 97 -6.29 11.34 26.52
N ILE A 98 -6.42 10.90 25.26
CA ILE A 98 -6.62 11.80 24.11
C ILE A 98 -8.09 12.05 23.83
N PHE A 99 -8.95 11.03 23.92
CA PHE A 99 -10.35 11.11 23.48
C PHE A 99 -11.37 11.08 24.61
N GLY A 100 -10.93 10.78 25.84
CA GLY A 100 -11.82 10.57 27.00
C GLY A 100 -12.70 9.33 26.89
N LEU A 101 -12.32 8.36 26.01
CA LEU A 101 -13.08 7.14 25.80
C LEU A 101 -12.52 6.01 26.67
N SER A 102 -13.40 5.37 27.46
CA SER A 102 -13.04 4.16 28.17
C SER A 102 -12.88 3.01 27.20
N ALA A 103 -11.74 2.33 27.24
CA ALA A 103 -11.43 1.22 26.35
C ALA A 103 -10.93 0.01 27.15
N GLN A 104 -11.28 -1.18 26.68
CA GLN A 104 -10.70 -2.44 27.14
C GLN A 104 -9.67 -2.91 26.12
N GLN A 105 -8.60 -3.52 26.61
CA GLN A 105 -7.54 -4.04 25.76
C GLN A 105 -7.34 -5.53 26.03
N ALA A 106 -7.28 -6.31 24.95
CA ALA A 106 -6.93 -7.72 24.99
C ALA A 106 -5.78 -8.00 24.01
N THR A 107 -4.93 -8.97 24.33
CA THR A 107 -3.82 -9.37 23.47
C THR A 107 -3.94 -10.85 23.14
N LEU A 108 -4.04 -11.15 21.84
CA LEU A 108 -3.97 -12.51 21.34
C LEU A 108 -2.50 -12.96 21.32
N LYS A 109 -2.17 -14.04 22.03
CA LYS A 109 -0.80 -14.52 22.17
C LYS A 109 -0.48 -15.74 21.29
N THR A 110 -1.50 -16.49 20.89
CA THR A 110 -1.31 -17.69 20.08
C THR A 110 -1.23 -17.34 18.61
N VAL A 111 -0.11 -17.70 17.97
CA VAL A 111 0.09 -17.54 16.52
C VAL A 111 -0.48 -18.76 15.82
N VAL A 112 -1.47 -18.56 14.96
CA VAL A 112 -2.16 -19.64 14.23
C VAL A 112 -1.66 -19.75 12.79
N ARG A 113 -1.19 -18.66 12.20
CA ARG A 113 -0.80 -18.55 10.77
C ARG A 113 0.40 -19.40 10.41
N GLN A 114 1.31 -19.67 11.35
CA GLN A 114 2.57 -20.38 11.12
C GLN A 114 2.73 -21.52 12.10
N ALA A 115 3.42 -22.61 11.67
CA ALA A 115 3.79 -23.69 12.57
C ALA A 115 4.63 -23.14 13.75
N ALA A 116 4.46 -23.70 14.93
CA ALA A 116 5.10 -23.22 16.17
C ALA A 116 6.64 -23.15 16.08
N GLU A 117 7.26 -23.97 15.20
CA GLU A 117 8.71 -24.01 14.98
C GLU A 117 9.17 -23.30 13.70
N SER A 118 8.30 -22.52 13.04
CA SER A 118 8.66 -21.81 11.81
C SER A 118 9.88 -20.90 12.04
N PRO A 119 10.89 -20.92 11.15
CA PRO A 119 12.01 -19.99 11.20
C PRO A 119 11.58 -18.52 11.18
N VAL A 120 10.49 -18.21 10.48
CA VAL A 120 9.89 -16.88 10.40
C VAL A 120 9.34 -16.46 11.77
N LEU A 121 8.60 -17.34 12.44
CA LEU A 121 8.06 -17.06 13.78
C LEU A 121 9.17 -16.89 14.83
N ARG A 122 10.22 -17.71 14.77
CA ARG A 122 11.39 -17.56 15.66
C ARG A 122 12.04 -16.19 15.47
N LEU A 123 12.32 -15.81 14.24
CA LEU A 123 12.92 -14.52 13.91
C LEU A 123 12.02 -13.34 14.35
N ALA A 124 10.71 -13.44 14.13
CA ALA A 124 9.75 -12.42 14.59
C ALA A 124 9.77 -12.27 16.12
N ASN A 125 9.85 -13.37 16.86
CA ASN A 125 9.94 -13.35 18.33
C ASN A 125 11.28 -12.78 18.81
N GLU A 126 12.40 -13.08 18.16
CA GLU A 126 13.71 -12.47 18.46
C GLU A 126 13.66 -10.94 18.29
N ILE A 127 13.00 -10.45 17.23
CA ILE A 127 12.84 -9.01 16.99
C ILE A 127 12.00 -8.37 18.09
N LYS A 128 10.90 -9.00 18.50
CA LYS A 128 10.07 -8.54 19.64
C LYS A 128 10.88 -8.44 20.92
N GLN A 129 11.60 -9.50 21.26
CA GLN A 129 12.44 -9.53 22.47
C GLN A 129 13.53 -8.45 22.45
N ALA A 130 14.23 -8.28 21.30
CA ALA A 130 15.23 -7.24 21.15
C ALA A 130 14.63 -5.83 21.33
N LYS A 131 13.43 -5.60 20.76
CA LYS A 131 12.70 -4.34 20.92
C LYS A 131 12.30 -4.09 22.37
N ASP A 132 11.70 -5.07 23.03
CA ASP A 132 11.20 -4.93 24.40
C ASP A 132 12.35 -4.77 25.43
N ALA A 133 13.48 -5.41 25.18
CA ALA A 133 14.70 -5.26 25.96
C ALA A 133 15.53 -4.01 25.56
N ASN A 134 15.04 -3.18 24.62
CA ASN A 134 15.76 -2.02 24.08
C ASN A 134 17.17 -2.34 23.56
N LEU A 135 17.35 -3.55 23.01
CA LEU A 135 18.60 -3.98 22.39
C LEU A 135 18.70 -3.44 20.96
N SER A 136 19.92 -3.37 20.45
CA SER A 136 20.13 -3.03 19.03
C SER A 136 19.56 -4.12 18.12
N LEU A 137 18.92 -3.73 17.01
CA LEU A 137 18.44 -4.64 15.99
C LEU A 137 19.55 -5.57 15.44
N TYR A 138 20.82 -5.14 15.50
CA TYR A 138 21.95 -5.93 15.04
C TYR A 138 22.24 -7.18 15.89
N THR A 139 21.57 -7.35 17.02
CA THR A 139 21.61 -8.60 17.79
C THR A 139 20.77 -9.72 17.15
N VAL A 140 19.80 -9.36 16.31
CA VAL A 140 18.96 -10.30 15.55
C VAL A 140 19.71 -10.74 14.30
N LYS A 141 19.67 -12.03 13.97
CA LYS A 141 20.44 -12.60 12.85
C LYS A 141 19.55 -13.32 11.85
N PRO A 142 18.94 -12.61 10.91
CA PRO A 142 18.19 -13.25 9.82
C PRO A 142 19.14 -14.09 8.95
N THR A 143 18.59 -15.06 8.24
CA THR A 143 19.35 -15.87 7.28
C THR A 143 19.91 -14.99 6.18
N LYS A 144 21.20 -15.16 5.86
CA LYS A 144 21.93 -14.32 4.92
C LYS A 144 22.22 -15.02 3.60
N LEU A 145 22.07 -14.27 2.53
CA LEU A 145 22.66 -14.53 1.23
C LEU A 145 24.04 -13.85 1.12
N LYS A 146 24.87 -14.34 0.22
CA LYS A 146 26.26 -13.87 0.11
C LYS A 146 26.35 -12.40 -0.30
N ASN A 147 25.52 -11.97 -1.25
CA ASN A 147 25.50 -10.61 -1.82
C ASN A 147 24.20 -10.36 -2.61
N SER A 148 24.08 -9.19 -3.22
CA SER A 148 22.93 -8.81 -4.05
C SER A 148 22.72 -9.70 -5.28
N SER A 149 23.79 -10.18 -5.88
CA SER A 149 23.71 -11.13 -7.03
C SER A 149 23.10 -12.45 -6.59
N ALA A 150 23.48 -12.97 -5.42
CA ALA A 150 22.88 -14.18 -4.85
C ALA A 150 21.40 -13.94 -4.49
N ALA A 151 21.04 -12.73 -4.05
CA ALA A 151 19.66 -12.34 -3.80
C ALA A 151 18.84 -12.30 -5.08
N LEU A 152 19.37 -11.73 -6.15
CA LEU A 152 18.73 -11.72 -7.47
C LEU A 152 18.54 -13.15 -8.00
N THR A 153 19.58 -13.99 -7.93
CA THR A 153 19.49 -15.39 -8.35
C THR A 153 18.42 -16.16 -7.57
N PHE A 154 18.38 -15.96 -6.24
CA PHE A 154 17.35 -16.54 -5.38
C PHE A 154 15.96 -16.06 -5.76
N TYR A 155 15.80 -14.75 -5.99
CA TYR A 155 14.52 -14.16 -6.42
C TYR A 155 14.04 -14.79 -7.70
N LEU A 156 14.88 -14.80 -8.76
CA LEU A 156 14.53 -15.35 -10.08
C LEU A 156 14.21 -16.85 -10.03
N HIS A 157 14.90 -17.61 -9.18
CA HIS A 157 14.63 -19.05 -9.01
C HIS A 157 13.23 -19.32 -8.42
N HIS A 158 12.75 -18.46 -7.55
CA HIS A 158 11.45 -18.61 -6.87
C HIS A 158 10.33 -17.76 -7.48
N PHE A 159 10.66 -16.84 -8.37
CA PHE A 159 9.69 -15.97 -9.01
C PHE A 159 8.78 -16.76 -9.96
N ASN A 160 7.47 -16.59 -9.78
CA ASN A 160 6.47 -17.18 -10.65
C ASN A 160 5.38 -16.15 -10.96
N ARG A 161 5.29 -15.72 -12.22
CA ARG A 161 4.26 -14.77 -12.66
C ARG A 161 2.83 -15.31 -12.61
N HIS A 162 2.64 -16.61 -12.43
CA HIS A 162 1.34 -17.25 -12.22
C HIS A 162 1.00 -17.45 -10.73
N ASP A 163 1.95 -17.16 -9.84
CA ASP A 163 1.76 -17.15 -8.37
C ASP A 163 2.52 -15.96 -7.79
N LEU A 164 1.89 -14.78 -7.81
CA LEU A 164 2.49 -13.54 -7.30
C LEU A 164 2.73 -13.57 -5.78
N GLY A 165 2.14 -14.56 -5.08
CA GLY A 165 2.44 -14.87 -3.68
C GLY A 165 3.73 -15.66 -3.45
N SER A 166 4.43 -16.09 -4.50
CA SER A 166 5.62 -16.94 -4.39
C SER A 166 6.82 -16.26 -3.73
N ILE A 167 7.11 -15.03 -4.10
CA ILE A 167 8.22 -14.23 -3.58
C ILE A 167 7.99 -12.73 -3.79
N ILE A 168 8.46 -11.94 -2.83
CA ILE A 168 8.53 -10.47 -2.93
C ILE A 168 9.85 -9.95 -2.40
N LEU A 169 10.31 -8.81 -2.92
CA LEU A 169 11.39 -8.04 -2.33
C LEU A 169 10.83 -6.80 -1.62
N ILE A 170 11.20 -6.58 -0.36
CA ILE A 170 10.73 -5.45 0.43
C ILE A 170 11.88 -4.47 0.66
N GLY A 171 11.71 -3.25 0.16
CA GLY A 171 12.65 -2.14 0.31
C GLY A 171 12.24 -1.16 1.39
N LYS A 172 13.22 -0.41 1.90
CA LYS A 172 13.00 0.62 2.91
C LYS A 172 12.55 1.95 2.31
N SER A 173 13.01 2.28 1.11
CA SER A 173 12.67 3.50 0.38
C SER A 173 12.12 3.20 -1.01
N ASN A 174 11.44 4.18 -1.61
CA ASN A 174 11.00 4.08 -3.00
C ASN A 174 12.18 3.91 -3.96
N GLU A 175 13.29 4.63 -3.73
CA GLU A 175 14.51 4.53 -4.52
C GLU A 175 15.05 3.10 -4.57
N GLN A 176 15.19 2.43 -3.41
CA GLN A 176 15.61 1.03 -3.36
C GLN A 176 14.64 0.09 -4.08
N VAL A 177 13.35 0.34 -3.94
CA VAL A 177 12.30 -0.43 -4.62
C VAL A 177 12.40 -0.28 -6.13
N ASP A 178 12.59 0.95 -6.62
CA ASP A 178 12.70 1.22 -8.05
C ASP A 178 13.99 0.63 -8.65
N GLU A 179 15.12 0.71 -7.93
CA GLU A 179 16.37 0.06 -8.31
C GLU A 179 16.19 -1.46 -8.47
N TRP A 180 15.54 -2.12 -7.50
CA TRP A 180 15.29 -3.55 -7.57
C TRP A 180 14.26 -3.95 -8.62
N ASN A 181 13.21 -3.17 -8.80
CA ASN A 181 12.24 -3.41 -9.86
C ASN A 181 12.92 -3.38 -11.24
N ASN A 182 13.79 -2.41 -11.48
CA ASN A 182 14.55 -2.31 -12.73
C ASN A 182 15.54 -3.47 -12.88
N THR A 183 16.30 -3.80 -11.83
CA THR A 183 17.26 -4.92 -11.83
C THR A 183 16.57 -6.25 -12.13
N ILE A 184 15.41 -6.52 -11.54
CA ILE A 184 14.66 -7.76 -11.78
C ILE A 184 14.09 -7.78 -13.20
N ARG A 185 13.52 -6.65 -13.69
CA ARG A 185 13.01 -6.56 -15.05
C ARG A 185 14.11 -6.78 -16.09
N GLU A 186 15.29 -6.20 -15.88
CA GLU A 186 16.46 -6.41 -16.74
C GLU A 186 16.85 -7.89 -16.77
N ALA A 187 16.93 -8.54 -15.61
CA ALA A 187 17.25 -9.96 -15.52
C ALA A 187 16.18 -10.87 -16.16
N LEU A 188 14.94 -10.41 -16.23
CA LEU A 188 13.83 -11.09 -16.92
C LEU A 188 13.71 -10.72 -18.40
N SER A 189 14.62 -9.88 -18.93
CA SER A 189 14.61 -9.35 -20.30
C SER A 189 13.32 -8.60 -20.66
N LEU A 190 12.77 -7.82 -19.71
CA LEU A 190 11.55 -7.04 -19.87
C LEU A 190 11.78 -5.51 -19.96
N ASN A 191 13.03 -5.07 -20.14
CA ASN A 191 13.43 -3.66 -20.03
C ASN A 191 13.53 -2.91 -21.35
N ASP A 192 13.20 -3.54 -22.48
CA ASP A 192 13.23 -2.95 -23.82
C ASP A 192 12.15 -1.86 -24.02
N ARG A 193 11.08 -1.88 -23.22
CA ARG A 193 9.99 -0.90 -23.21
C ARG A 193 9.63 -0.49 -21.80
N THR A 194 8.94 0.65 -21.68
CA THR A 194 8.40 1.13 -20.39
C THR A 194 7.43 0.12 -19.77
N LEU A 195 6.67 -0.61 -20.59
CA LEU A 195 5.78 -1.68 -20.15
C LEU A 195 5.80 -2.79 -21.20
N THR A 196 5.89 -4.03 -20.73
CA THR A 196 6.05 -5.21 -21.60
C THR A 196 5.10 -6.32 -21.13
N GLU A 197 4.67 -7.17 -22.06
CA GLU A 197 3.93 -8.39 -21.71
C GLU A 197 4.72 -9.24 -20.71
N GLY A 198 4.05 -9.72 -19.69
CA GLY A 198 4.67 -10.46 -18.57
C GLY A 198 5.21 -9.60 -17.45
N ASP A 199 5.15 -8.26 -17.55
CA ASP A 199 5.46 -7.40 -16.42
C ASP A 199 4.51 -7.65 -15.25
N VAL A 200 5.08 -7.71 -14.06
CA VAL A 200 4.31 -7.67 -12.80
C VAL A 200 4.15 -6.21 -12.37
N ILE A 201 2.92 -5.83 -12.16
CA ILE A 201 2.55 -4.47 -11.77
C ILE A 201 1.76 -4.46 -10.46
N MET A 202 1.75 -3.30 -9.83
CA MET A 202 0.90 -3.00 -8.70
C MET A 202 0.10 -1.73 -9.00
N LEU A 203 -1.20 -1.79 -8.74
CA LEU A 203 -2.10 -0.65 -8.90
C LEU A 203 -1.78 0.42 -7.84
N ASN A 204 -1.39 1.61 -8.27
CA ASN A 204 -1.02 2.68 -7.35
C ASN A 204 -2.12 3.70 -7.09
N LYS A 205 -3.20 3.63 -7.85
CA LYS A 205 -4.47 4.35 -7.66
C LYS A 205 -5.62 3.39 -7.96
N SER A 206 -6.70 3.46 -7.19
CA SER A 206 -7.89 2.64 -7.46
C SER A 206 -8.47 2.96 -8.84
N HIS A 207 -8.97 1.94 -9.52
CA HIS A 207 -9.50 2.02 -10.88
C HIS A 207 -10.93 1.50 -10.92
N TYR A 208 -11.79 2.20 -11.69
CA TYR A 208 -13.18 1.80 -11.90
C TYR A 208 -13.28 0.96 -13.18
N ASP A 209 -13.83 -0.25 -13.05
CA ASP A 209 -14.12 -1.15 -14.16
C ASP A 209 -15.63 -1.44 -14.17
N GLY A 210 -16.37 -0.61 -14.90
CA GLY A 210 -17.83 -0.62 -14.83
C GLY A 210 -18.34 -0.25 -13.45
N SER A 211 -19.08 -1.16 -12.82
CA SER A 211 -19.62 -1.00 -11.45
C SER A 211 -18.65 -1.47 -10.36
N GLU A 212 -17.53 -2.08 -10.74
CA GLU A 212 -16.57 -2.64 -9.80
C GLU A 212 -15.34 -1.74 -9.66
N ILE A 213 -14.62 -1.90 -8.55
CA ILE A 213 -13.43 -1.11 -8.24
C ILE A 213 -12.28 -2.07 -7.99
N LEU A 214 -11.18 -1.89 -8.74
CA LEU A 214 -9.88 -2.43 -8.38
C LEU A 214 -9.24 -1.51 -7.36
N ILE A 215 -8.78 -2.08 -6.27
CA ILE A 215 -8.27 -1.32 -5.13
C ILE A 215 -6.78 -1.06 -5.28
N LYS A 216 -6.33 0.13 -4.89
CA LYS A 216 -4.90 0.46 -4.79
C LYS A 216 -4.17 -0.62 -3.99
N GLY A 217 -3.06 -1.11 -4.53
CA GLY A 217 -2.23 -2.18 -3.94
C GLY A 217 -2.45 -3.55 -4.58
N GLU A 218 -3.53 -3.75 -5.35
CA GLU A 218 -3.72 -5.00 -6.08
C GLU A 218 -2.60 -5.21 -7.09
N MET A 219 -2.11 -6.46 -7.14
CA MET A 219 -1.05 -6.89 -8.06
C MET A 219 -1.63 -7.61 -9.26
N GLY A 220 -1.02 -7.41 -10.41
CA GLY A 220 -1.43 -8.05 -11.66
C GLY A 220 -0.27 -8.31 -12.60
N VAL A 221 -0.56 -9.06 -13.67
CA VAL A 221 0.39 -9.37 -14.74
C VAL A 221 -0.13 -8.80 -16.04
N ILE A 222 0.73 -8.08 -16.75
CA ILE A 222 0.44 -7.57 -18.11
C ILE A 222 0.33 -8.75 -19.06
N LYS A 223 -0.81 -8.89 -19.73
CA LYS A 223 -1.09 -9.93 -20.73
C LYS A 223 -0.84 -9.46 -22.14
N CYS A 224 -1.12 -8.20 -22.40
CA CYS A 224 -0.92 -7.58 -23.70
C CYS A 224 -0.68 -6.08 -23.53
N VAL A 225 0.17 -5.51 -24.38
CA VAL A 225 0.40 -4.06 -24.48
C VAL A 225 0.24 -3.67 -25.95
N ASP A 226 -0.61 -2.69 -26.22
CA ASP A 226 -0.70 -2.14 -27.58
C ASP A 226 0.62 -1.44 -27.95
N THR A 227 0.99 -1.54 -29.21
CA THR A 227 2.17 -0.85 -29.76
C THR A 227 1.95 0.65 -29.93
N ALA A 228 0.70 1.09 -30.07
CA ALA A 228 0.34 2.48 -30.19
C ALA A 228 0.46 3.22 -28.85
N VAL A 229 1.16 4.33 -28.86
CA VAL A 229 1.26 5.25 -27.73
C VAL A 229 0.58 6.56 -28.10
N GLU A 230 -0.42 6.92 -27.33
CA GLU A 230 -1.13 8.18 -27.49
C GLU A 230 -0.57 9.24 -26.54
N GLU A 231 -0.52 10.48 -26.99
CA GLU A 231 -0.15 11.61 -26.14
C GLU A 231 -1.34 12.54 -25.92
N ARG A 232 -1.61 12.91 -24.66
CA ARG A 232 -2.65 13.85 -24.26
C ARG A 232 -2.14 14.73 -23.14
N ALA A 233 -2.18 16.04 -23.35
CA ALA A 233 -1.77 17.03 -22.34
C ALA A 233 -0.36 16.79 -21.75
N GLY A 234 0.60 16.29 -22.57
CA GLY A 234 1.96 15.96 -22.13
C GLY A 234 2.09 14.62 -21.41
N LEU A 235 1.03 13.82 -21.35
CA LEU A 235 1.02 12.47 -20.78
C LEU A 235 0.89 11.41 -21.86
N ARG A 236 1.55 10.27 -21.65
CA ARG A 236 1.62 9.15 -22.59
C ARG A 236 0.74 8.00 -22.12
N PHE A 237 -0.05 7.46 -23.03
CA PHE A 237 -1.01 6.39 -22.78
C PHE A 237 -0.86 5.27 -23.79
N THR A 238 -1.17 4.05 -23.35
CA THR A 238 -1.33 2.88 -24.24
C THR A 238 -2.45 2.00 -23.70
N ASP A 239 -3.03 1.16 -24.54
CA ASP A 239 -4.02 0.19 -24.14
C ASP A 239 -3.33 -1.10 -23.68
N VAL A 240 -3.84 -1.69 -22.61
CA VAL A 240 -3.30 -2.91 -22.01
C VAL A 240 -4.40 -3.89 -21.64
N GLU A 241 -4.03 -5.16 -21.60
CA GLU A 241 -4.80 -6.20 -20.92
C GLU A 241 -4.01 -6.66 -19.70
N VAL A 242 -4.63 -6.59 -18.51
CA VAL A 242 -4.01 -6.91 -17.22
C VAL A 242 -4.81 -7.98 -16.53
N ALA A 243 -4.15 -9.08 -16.13
CA ALA A 243 -4.73 -10.09 -15.27
C ALA A 243 -4.42 -9.77 -13.80
N PHE A 244 -5.43 -9.41 -13.05
CA PHE A 244 -5.43 -9.39 -11.58
C PHE A 244 -5.88 -10.74 -11.04
N GLU A 245 -5.78 -10.97 -9.73
CA GLU A 245 -6.20 -12.23 -9.10
C GLU A 245 -7.68 -12.53 -9.36
N SER A 246 -8.54 -11.51 -9.22
CA SER A 246 -9.99 -11.66 -9.35
C SER A 246 -10.47 -11.69 -10.79
N ARG A 247 -9.78 -11.03 -11.72
CA ARG A 247 -10.24 -10.82 -13.11
C ARG A 247 -9.16 -10.29 -14.04
N THR A 248 -9.45 -10.38 -15.34
CA THR A 248 -8.67 -9.72 -16.39
C THR A 248 -9.46 -8.52 -16.93
N ILE A 249 -8.81 -7.38 -17.05
CA ILE A 249 -9.40 -6.15 -17.57
C ILE A 249 -8.64 -5.62 -18.78
N LYS A 250 -9.34 -4.85 -19.62
CA LYS A 250 -8.75 -4.02 -20.67
C LYS A 250 -8.92 -2.56 -20.32
N ALA A 251 -7.83 -1.83 -20.25
CA ALA A 251 -7.86 -0.43 -19.83
C ALA A 251 -6.70 0.35 -20.47
N LYS A 252 -6.82 1.68 -20.50
CA LYS A 252 -5.66 2.54 -20.73
C LYS A 252 -4.75 2.57 -19.52
N VAL A 253 -3.45 2.62 -19.76
CA VAL A 253 -2.44 2.88 -18.72
C VAL A 253 -1.75 4.22 -19.01
N MET A 254 -1.53 4.98 -17.97
CA MET A 254 -0.74 6.20 -17.98
C MET A 254 0.73 5.84 -17.77
N LEU A 255 1.51 5.73 -18.84
CA LEU A 255 2.90 5.27 -18.81
C LEU A 255 3.80 6.14 -17.92
N ASN A 256 3.49 7.42 -17.79
CA ASN A 256 4.24 8.33 -16.93
C ASN A 256 4.22 7.90 -15.45
N SER A 257 3.19 7.18 -15.00
CA SER A 257 3.13 6.71 -13.62
C SER A 257 4.24 5.72 -13.26
N LEU A 258 4.72 4.93 -14.24
CA LEU A 258 5.78 3.93 -14.05
C LEU A 258 7.17 4.55 -13.83
N ILE A 259 7.37 5.79 -14.27
CA ILE A 259 8.67 6.48 -14.22
C ILE A 259 8.70 7.62 -13.19
N THR A 260 7.58 7.91 -12.53
CA THR A 260 7.53 8.91 -11.45
C THR A 260 7.94 8.27 -10.12
N GLU A 261 8.69 9.00 -9.31
CA GLU A 261 9.13 8.56 -7.98
C GLU A 261 7.95 8.12 -7.07
N LYS A 262 6.82 8.83 -7.17
CA LYS A 262 5.61 8.52 -6.40
C LYS A 262 4.78 7.37 -7.02
N GLY A 263 5.03 7.02 -8.29
CA GLY A 263 4.26 6.02 -9.04
C GLY A 263 2.84 6.46 -9.41
N PHE A 264 2.57 7.75 -9.39
CA PHE A 264 1.35 8.37 -9.90
C PHE A 264 1.64 9.79 -10.40
N VAL A 265 0.78 10.28 -11.28
CA VAL A 265 0.87 11.62 -11.85
C VAL A 265 -0.04 12.55 -11.07
N GLU A 266 0.47 13.72 -10.74
CA GLU A 266 -0.23 14.74 -9.96
C GLU A 266 0.11 16.16 -10.45
N GLY A 267 -0.47 17.16 -9.81
CA GLY A 267 -0.14 18.55 -10.05
C GLY A 267 -0.57 19.06 -11.41
N GLU A 268 0.29 19.83 -12.05
CA GLU A 268 -0.01 20.54 -13.29
C GLU A 268 -0.38 19.61 -14.46
N LEU A 269 0.33 18.48 -14.62
CA LEU A 269 0.04 17.52 -15.68
C LEU A 269 -1.36 16.93 -15.58
N LEU A 270 -1.80 16.61 -14.36
CA LEU A 270 -3.16 16.09 -14.17
C LEU A 270 -4.21 17.17 -14.39
N ARG A 271 -3.95 18.43 -13.98
CA ARG A 271 -4.83 19.56 -14.28
C ARG A 271 -4.97 19.80 -15.80
N ASN A 272 -3.85 19.76 -16.52
CA ASN A 272 -3.86 19.93 -17.97
C ASN A 272 -4.63 18.80 -18.66
N LEU A 273 -4.46 17.54 -18.21
CA LEU A 273 -5.26 16.42 -18.69
C LEU A 273 -6.75 16.64 -18.43
N LYS A 274 -7.14 17.03 -17.21
CA LYS A 274 -8.54 17.30 -16.85
C LYS A 274 -9.11 18.39 -17.79
N ALA A 275 -8.41 19.50 -17.98
CA ALA A 275 -8.85 20.57 -18.85
C ALA A 275 -9.01 20.10 -20.32
N ASP A 276 -8.07 19.30 -20.83
CA ASP A 276 -8.18 18.69 -22.16
C ASP A 276 -9.42 17.80 -22.26
N ARG A 277 -9.66 16.93 -21.28
CA ARG A 277 -10.82 16.00 -21.30
C ARG A 277 -12.14 16.72 -21.15
N MET A 278 -12.24 17.73 -20.30
CA MET A 278 -13.41 18.61 -20.18
C MET A 278 -13.79 19.26 -21.52
N LYS A 279 -12.77 19.59 -22.34
CA LYS A 279 -12.98 20.19 -23.67
C LYS A 279 -13.41 19.14 -24.72
N HIS A 280 -12.84 17.93 -24.68
CA HIS A 280 -12.97 16.96 -25.76
C HIS A 280 -13.86 15.75 -25.46
N ASN A 281 -14.28 15.54 -24.20
CA ASN A 281 -15.22 14.49 -23.82
C ASN A 281 -16.48 15.09 -23.19
N ARG A 282 -17.61 15.04 -23.94
CA ARG A 282 -18.88 15.59 -23.47
C ARG A 282 -19.39 14.86 -22.23
N THR A 283 -19.35 13.54 -22.22
CA THR A 283 -19.85 12.72 -21.10
C THR A 283 -19.10 13.06 -19.83
N TYR A 284 -17.75 13.12 -19.88
CA TYR A 284 -16.94 13.51 -18.74
C TYR A 284 -17.22 14.94 -18.27
N ARG A 285 -17.42 15.88 -19.19
CA ARG A 285 -17.75 17.27 -18.86
C ARG A 285 -19.08 17.41 -18.13
N GLU A 286 -20.08 16.56 -18.49
CA GLU A 286 -21.41 16.60 -17.89
C GLU A 286 -21.47 15.88 -16.53
N SER A 287 -20.68 14.79 -16.35
CA SER A 287 -20.69 13.97 -15.13
C SER A 287 -19.61 14.34 -14.12
N GLU A 288 -18.49 14.86 -14.59
CA GLU A 288 -17.23 15.05 -13.85
C GLU A 288 -16.66 13.79 -13.19
N LYS A 289 -17.20 12.60 -13.54
CA LYS A 289 -16.77 11.33 -12.98
C LYS A 289 -15.61 10.76 -13.77
N THR A 290 -14.51 10.42 -13.08
CA THR A 290 -13.28 9.92 -13.72
C THR A 290 -13.52 8.69 -14.58
N HIS A 291 -14.45 7.79 -14.20
CA HIS A 291 -14.75 6.58 -14.95
C HIS A 291 -15.45 6.82 -16.29
N ASP A 292 -15.99 8.02 -16.54
CA ASP A 292 -16.61 8.38 -17.80
C ASP A 292 -15.62 8.88 -18.85
N ASP A 293 -14.32 8.87 -18.53
CA ASP A 293 -13.25 9.18 -19.46
C ASP A 293 -12.09 8.19 -19.34
N PRO A 294 -11.70 7.51 -20.45
CA PRO A 294 -10.68 6.46 -20.39
C PRO A 294 -9.28 6.98 -20.02
N TYR A 295 -8.97 8.25 -20.27
CA TYR A 295 -7.67 8.84 -19.89
C TYR A 295 -7.66 9.26 -18.41
N MET A 296 -8.77 9.81 -17.91
CA MET A 296 -8.91 10.16 -16.49
C MET A 296 -9.00 8.92 -15.61
N ASN A 297 -9.59 7.85 -16.12
CA ASN A 297 -9.67 6.53 -15.47
C ASN A 297 -8.48 5.62 -15.80
N ALA A 298 -7.47 6.11 -16.52
CA ALA A 298 -6.32 5.29 -16.89
C ALA A 298 -5.61 4.71 -15.66
N LEU A 299 -5.17 3.47 -15.77
CA LEU A 299 -4.40 2.79 -14.74
C LEU A 299 -3.13 3.58 -14.43
N GLN A 300 -2.89 3.81 -13.16
CA GLN A 300 -1.63 4.33 -12.64
C GLN A 300 -0.92 3.22 -11.89
N LEU A 301 0.19 2.78 -12.44
CA LEU A 301 0.88 1.55 -12.07
C LEU A 301 2.28 1.83 -11.53
N ARG A 302 2.77 0.90 -10.72
CA ARG A 302 4.20 0.68 -10.45
C ARG A 302 4.57 -0.76 -10.78
N TYR A 303 5.85 -1.02 -10.99
CA TYR A 303 6.32 -2.40 -11.03
C TYR A 303 6.14 -3.07 -9.68
N GLY A 304 5.80 -4.34 -9.68
CA GLY A 304 5.39 -5.11 -8.51
C GLY A 304 6.39 -6.19 -8.07
N TYR A 305 7.62 -6.20 -8.57
CA TYR A 305 8.64 -7.18 -8.16
C TYR A 305 9.24 -6.84 -6.80
N ALA A 306 9.33 -5.55 -6.50
CA ALA A 306 9.73 -5.03 -5.21
C ALA A 306 8.73 -3.97 -4.74
N ILE A 307 8.49 -3.90 -3.43
CA ILE A 307 7.57 -2.92 -2.81
C ILE A 307 8.13 -2.39 -1.50
N THR A 308 7.60 -1.26 -1.01
CA THR A 308 7.98 -0.77 0.31
C THR A 308 7.27 -1.55 1.43
N CYS A 309 7.86 -1.57 2.62
CA CYS A 309 7.29 -2.25 3.78
C CYS A 309 5.86 -1.76 4.12
N HIS A 310 5.59 -0.46 3.97
CA HIS A 310 4.24 0.09 4.19
C HIS A 310 3.21 -0.50 3.20
N LYS A 311 3.61 -0.68 1.94
CA LYS A 311 2.73 -1.27 0.91
C LYS A 311 2.56 -2.78 1.06
N ALA A 312 3.47 -3.43 1.80
CA ALA A 312 3.41 -4.85 2.09
C ALA A 312 2.46 -5.20 3.25
N GLN A 313 2.03 -4.20 4.05
CA GLN A 313 1.09 -4.45 5.15
C GLN A 313 -0.23 -5.01 4.63
N GLY A 314 -0.83 -5.94 5.36
CA GLY A 314 -2.04 -6.66 4.95
C GLY A 314 -1.82 -7.79 3.94
N SER A 315 -0.66 -7.87 3.28
CA SER A 315 -0.36 -8.92 2.30
C SER A 315 0.59 -9.98 2.85
N GLU A 316 0.67 -11.13 2.17
CA GLU A 316 1.53 -12.25 2.55
C GLU A 316 2.16 -12.91 1.32
N TRP A 317 3.39 -13.37 1.47
CA TRP A 317 4.13 -14.11 0.44
C TRP A 317 4.80 -15.35 1.05
N LYS A 318 5.01 -16.38 0.25
CA LYS A 318 5.77 -17.56 0.69
C LYS A 318 7.18 -17.17 1.12
N ARG A 319 7.85 -16.34 0.31
CA ARG A 319 9.24 -15.91 0.53
C ARG A 319 9.36 -14.41 0.47
N VAL A 320 10.10 -13.86 1.41
CA VAL A 320 10.42 -12.42 1.48
C VAL A 320 11.91 -12.21 1.44
N LEU A 321 12.37 -11.44 0.48
CA LEU A 321 13.68 -10.81 0.49
C LEU A 321 13.55 -9.38 1.02
N PHE A 322 14.50 -8.90 1.78
CA PHE A 322 14.51 -7.49 2.17
C PHE A 322 15.87 -6.85 1.93
N THR A 323 15.83 -5.53 1.61
CA THR A 323 17.02 -4.75 1.35
C THR A 323 17.81 -4.51 2.63
N PRO A 324 19.15 -4.51 2.54
CA PRO A 324 20.03 -4.16 3.67
C PRO A 324 19.91 -2.67 4.06
N ARG A 325 20.75 -2.24 5.01
CA ARG A 325 20.87 -0.87 5.53
C ARG A 325 19.76 -0.47 6.50
N LEU A 326 19.44 -1.37 7.43
CA LEU A 326 18.56 -1.04 8.53
C LEU A 326 19.30 -0.27 9.61
N HIS A 327 18.60 0.67 10.25
CA HIS A 327 19.12 1.32 11.43
C HIS A 327 18.92 0.42 12.67
N ARG A 328 19.77 0.58 13.69
CA ARG A 328 19.71 -0.20 14.92
C ARG A 328 18.36 -0.18 15.65
N THR A 329 17.49 0.75 15.32
CA THR A 329 16.15 0.93 15.91
C THR A 329 15.00 0.52 15.00
N ASP A 330 15.28 -0.02 13.81
CA ASP A 330 14.27 -0.39 12.81
C ASP A 330 13.52 -1.70 13.14
N HIS A 331 13.30 -2.00 14.44
CA HIS A 331 12.64 -3.24 14.87
C HIS A 331 11.25 -3.42 14.27
N ARG A 332 10.44 -2.35 14.25
CA ARG A 332 9.09 -2.42 13.70
C ARG A 332 9.11 -2.67 12.21
N TRP A 333 10.04 -2.03 11.49
CA TRP A 333 10.20 -2.24 10.07
C TRP A 333 10.59 -3.69 9.77
N LEU A 334 11.60 -4.22 10.47
CA LEU A 334 12.03 -5.60 10.26
C LEU A 334 10.95 -6.60 10.69
N TYR A 335 10.29 -6.36 11.81
CA TYR A 335 9.19 -7.21 12.27
C TYR A 335 8.05 -7.26 11.24
N THR A 336 7.60 -6.09 10.75
CA THR A 336 6.55 -6.01 9.72
C THR A 336 6.97 -6.76 8.47
N THR A 337 8.22 -6.59 8.02
CA THR A 337 8.78 -7.26 6.85
C THR A 337 8.82 -8.79 7.03
N VAL A 338 9.32 -9.26 8.17
CA VAL A 338 9.43 -10.68 8.49
C VAL A 338 8.07 -11.35 8.53
N THR A 339 7.10 -10.69 9.14
CA THR A 339 5.72 -11.23 9.27
C THR A 339 4.93 -11.25 7.96
N ARG A 340 5.49 -10.75 6.86
CA ARG A 340 4.92 -10.90 5.50
C ARG A 340 5.25 -12.25 4.87
N ALA A 341 6.18 -13.00 5.43
CA ALA A 341 6.55 -14.31 4.91
C ALA A 341 5.80 -15.43 5.62
N SER A 342 5.32 -16.42 4.86
CA SER A 342 4.80 -17.66 5.44
C SER A 342 5.84 -18.77 5.55
N GLU A 343 6.84 -18.82 4.66
CA GLU A 343 7.83 -19.88 4.63
C GLU A 343 9.24 -19.41 4.98
N GLN A 344 9.74 -18.33 4.34
CA GLN A 344 11.14 -17.97 4.42
C GLN A 344 11.39 -16.46 4.30
N VAL A 345 12.34 -15.96 5.10
CA VAL A 345 12.84 -14.58 5.04
C VAL A 345 14.36 -14.58 4.89
N LEU A 346 14.86 -13.79 3.98
CA LEU A 346 16.29 -13.69 3.67
C LEU A 346 16.70 -12.22 3.45
N SER A 347 17.96 -11.94 3.74
CA SER A 347 18.64 -10.70 3.35
C SER A 347 20.06 -11.02 2.91
N TRP A 348 20.76 -10.09 2.27
CA TRP A 348 22.16 -10.31 1.85
C TRP A 348 23.15 -9.44 2.63
N TRP A 349 22.67 -8.59 3.50
CA TRP A 349 23.50 -7.79 4.38
C TRP A 349 22.74 -7.35 5.62
N PHE A 350 23.36 -7.61 6.79
CA PHE A 350 22.79 -7.22 8.08
C PHE A 350 23.92 -6.88 9.06
#